data_e4006156c2173ac85fe61500927770b5
#
_entry.id   e4006156c2173ac85fe61500927770b5
#
_cell.length_a   1.000
_cell.length_b   1.000
_cell.length_c   1.000
_cell.angle_alpha   90.00
_cell.angle_beta   90.00
_cell.angle_gamma   90.00
#
_symmetry.space_group_name_H-M   'P 1'
#
loop_
_entity.id
_entity.type
_entity.pdbx_description
1 polymer ?
#
loop_
_entity_poly.entity_id
_entity_poly.type
_entity_poly.pdbx_seq_one_letter_code
_entity_poly.pdbx_strand_id
1 'polypeptide(L)'
;EVDDAILRRLGLKKGGMQLIDETRSREILNDLRDYPMEVSPGGSAANTVAGVSNFGGRGLFIGKVGRDSHGERYILDTEKSGVRARLGQNDHMTGHAITFITPDGERTFATHLGAAQKLSRDDIPADDIRNSRIIHIEGYLFEPSGLRDVCMYAIEIAKSAGVKVSIDLSDPGLITRIHGVFSEVVKKYADIVFVNEDEARSFTGKEQEKALDHIHEMCGFAVVKLGQRGSLVKSRGVSHVIPVYRADVVNTNGAGDMYAGGLLYGLSLGLSPEQSGRLA
;
A
#
# COMPACT_ATOMS: atom_id res chain seq x y z
N GLU A 1 -13.27 -8.47 -18.23
CA GLU A 1 -12.87 -9.89 -18.26
C GLU A 1 -12.21 -10.23 -19.59
N VAL A 2 -11.22 -11.14 -19.61
CA VAL A 2 -10.47 -11.54 -20.79
C VAL A 2 -10.21 -13.04 -20.76
N ASP A 3 -10.03 -13.66 -21.91
CA ASP A 3 -9.58 -15.04 -21.99
C ASP A 3 -8.05 -15.17 -21.92
N ASP A 4 -7.56 -16.39 -21.69
CA ASP A 4 -6.12 -16.65 -21.61
C ASP A 4 -5.37 -16.37 -22.93
N ALA A 5 -6.08 -16.33 -24.08
CA ALA A 5 -5.46 -16.03 -25.37
C ALA A 5 -5.01 -14.58 -25.44
N ILE A 6 -5.75 -13.67 -24.83
CA ILE A 6 -5.37 -12.24 -24.73
C ILE A 6 -4.10 -12.08 -23.90
N LEU A 7 -3.99 -12.75 -22.75
CA LEU A 7 -2.78 -12.70 -21.93
C LEU A 7 -1.55 -13.20 -22.71
N ARG A 8 -1.70 -14.33 -23.42
CA ARG A 8 -0.63 -14.87 -24.27
C ARG A 8 -0.24 -13.91 -25.39
N ARG A 9 -1.24 -13.31 -26.10
CA ARG A 9 -1.01 -12.34 -27.16
C ARG A 9 -0.25 -11.12 -26.65
N LEU A 10 -0.59 -10.67 -25.44
CA LEU A 10 0.08 -9.56 -24.79
C LEU A 10 1.39 -9.95 -24.08
N GLY A 11 1.81 -11.22 -24.12
CA GLY A 11 3.03 -11.69 -23.47
C GLY A 11 3.00 -11.56 -21.95
N LEU A 12 1.82 -11.56 -21.34
CA LEU A 12 1.64 -11.45 -19.89
C LEU A 12 1.56 -12.82 -19.24
N LYS A 13 2.28 -13.00 -18.14
CA LYS A 13 2.23 -14.22 -17.33
C LYS A 13 1.01 -14.16 -16.42
N LYS A 14 0.08 -15.12 -16.60
CA LYS A 14 -1.14 -15.25 -15.80
C LYS A 14 -0.83 -15.32 -14.29
N GLY A 15 -1.66 -14.68 -13.47
CA GLY A 15 -1.59 -14.75 -12.02
C GLY A 15 -0.49 -13.91 -11.40
N GLY A 16 0.11 -12.96 -12.14
CA GLY A 16 1.20 -12.16 -11.64
C GLY A 16 1.08 -10.67 -11.94
N MET A 17 1.90 -9.87 -11.26
CA MET A 17 2.09 -8.46 -11.56
C MET A 17 3.39 -8.28 -12.34
N GLN A 18 3.32 -7.54 -13.45
CA GLN A 18 4.45 -7.22 -14.30
C GLN A 18 4.56 -5.71 -14.44
N LEU A 19 5.75 -5.19 -14.16
CA LEU A 19 6.05 -3.79 -14.43
C LEU A 19 6.29 -3.62 -15.94
N ILE A 20 5.65 -2.60 -16.51
CA ILE A 20 5.79 -2.21 -17.91
C ILE A 20 6.17 -0.74 -18.01
N ASP A 21 6.86 -0.39 -19.09
CA ASP A 21 7.15 1.02 -19.40
C ASP A 21 5.95 1.72 -20.07
N GLU A 22 6.09 3.02 -20.31
CA GLU A 22 5.03 3.84 -20.90
C GLU A 22 4.69 3.39 -22.33
N THR A 23 5.70 3.02 -23.12
CA THR A 23 5.49 2.55 -24.50
C THR A 23 4.64 1.29 -24.52
N ARG A 24 5.04 0.32 -23.69
CA ARG A 24 4.31 -0.95 -23.56
C ARG A 24 2.90 -0.75 -23.01
N SER A 25 2.71 0.16 -22.06
CA SER A 25 1.39 0.51 -21.56
C SER A 25 0.49 1.07 -22.66
N ARG A 26 0.98 1.99 -23.48
CA ARG A 26 0.24 2.56 -24.60
C ARG A 26 -0.14 1.50 -25.65
N GLU A 27 0.77 0.58 -25.97
CA GLU A 27 0.48 -0.57 -26.86
C GLU A 27 -0.68 -1.40 -26.32
N ILE A 28 -0.60 -1.83 -25.06
CA ILE A 28 -1.63 -2.66 -24.42
C ILE A 28 -2.98 -1.92 -24.41
N LEU A 29 -3.01 -0.65 -24.00
CA LEU A 29 -4.24 0.14 -23.99
C LEU A 29 -4.84 0.31 -25.40
N ASN A 30 -4.00 0.47 -26.42
CA ASN A 30 -4.48 0.54 -27.81
C ASN A 30 -5.06 -0.82 -28.29
N ASP A 31 -4.42 -1.93 -27.91
CA ASP A 31 -4.93 -3.28 -28.21
C ASP A 31 -6.26 -3.60 -27.52
N LEU A 32 -6.53 -2.93 -26.41
CA LEU A 32 -7.73 -3.10 -25.59
C LEU A 32 -8.82 -2.05 -25.86
N ARG A 33 -8.62 -1.13 -26.80
CA ARG A 33 -9.55 0.00 -27.06
C ARG A 33 -11.00 -0.41 -27.33
N ASP A 34 -11.20 -1.60 -27.92
CA ASP A 34 -12.52 -2.15 -28.26
C ASP A 34 -13.11 -3.01 -27.12
N TYR A 35 -12.39 -3.17 -25.99
CA TYR A 35 -12.87 -3.90 -24.83
C TYR A 35 -13.48 -2.95 -23.79
N PRO A 36 -14.58 -3.35 -23.14
CA PRO A 36 -15.13 -2.56 -22.04
C PRO A 36 -14.12 -2.53 -20.88
N MET A 37 -13.78 -1.33 -20.43
CA MET A 37 -12.87 -1.10 -19.31
C MET A 37 -13.55 -0.25 -18.25
N GLU A 38 -13.40 -0.65 -17.00
CA GLU A 38 -13.75 0.16 -15.85
C GLU A 38 -12.48 0.80 -15.28
N VAL A 39 -12.57 2.08 -14.93
CA VAL A 39 -11.47 2.83 -14.31
C VAL A 39 -11.87 3.21 -12.90
N SER A 40 -11.10 2.76 -11.94
CA SER A 40 -11.27 3.09 -10.52
C SER A 40 -9.95 3.60 -9.92
N PRO A 41 -10.01 4.49 -8.92
CA PRO A 41 -8.81 4.84 -8.16
C PRO A 41 -8.23 3.61 -7.50
N GLY A 42 -6.90 3.57 -7.34
CA GLY A 42 -6.19 2.45 -6.72
C GLY A 42 -4.86 2.90 -6.13
N GLY A 43 -4.10 1.92 -5.66
CA GLY A 43 -2.84 2.11 -4.97
C GLY A 43 -2.98 1.89 -3.47
N SER A 44 -2.10 1.04 -2.91
CA SER A 44 -2.22 0.56 -1.52
C SER A 44 -2.28 1.69 -0.51
N ALA A 45 -1.38 2.68 -0.59
CA ALA A 45 -1.42 3.83 0.32
C ALA A 45 -2.70 4.67 0.19
N ALA A 46 -3.23 4.85 -1.05
CA ALA A 46 -4.49 5.55 -1.27
C ALA A 46 -5.67 4.78 -0.68
N ASN A 47 -5.70 3.45 -0.86
CA ASN A 47 -6.72 2.59 -0.25
C ASN A 47 -6.67 2.65 1.27
N THR A 48 -5.48 2.59 1.86
CA THR A 48 -5.29 2.67 3.32
C THR A 48 -5.83 3.99 3.88
N VAL A 49 -5.48 5.12 3.24
CA VAL A 49 -5.95 6.43 3.73
C VAL A 49 -7.44 6.65 3.46
N ALA A 50 -7.99 6.09 2.37
CA ALA A 50 -9.44 6.08 2.13
C ALA A 50 -10.16 5.27 3.21
N GLY A 51 -9.59 4.13 3.64
CA GLY A 51 -10.08 3.38 4.80
C GLY A 51 -10.17 4.21 6.06
N VAL A 52 -9.12 4.98 6.37
CA VAL A 52 -9.14 5.94 7.50
C VAL A 52 -10.29 6.95 7.36
N SER A 53 -10.48 7.51 6.17
CA SER A 53 -11.52 8.51 5.91
C SER A 53 -12.93 7.91 6.00
N ASN A 54 -13.14 6.67 5.55
CA ASN A 54 -14.41 5.97 5.66
C ASN A 54 -14.87 5.76 7.12
N PHE A 55 -13.92 5.64 8.06
CA PHE A 55 -14.21 5.62 9.50
C PHE A 55 -14.40 7.03 10.11
N GLY A 56 -14.37 8.09 9.30
CA GLY A 56 -14.51 9.48 9.77
C GLY A 56 -13.18 10.11 10.24
N GLY A 57 -12.06 9.46 9.95
CA GLY A 57 -10.72 9.99 10.20
C GLY A 57 -10.31 11.06 9.18
N ARG A 58 -9.31 11.86 9.52
CA ARG A 58 -8.73 12.84 8.59
C ARG A 58 -7.52 12.21 7.89
N GLY A 59 -7.72 11.81 6.63
CA GLY A 59 -6.69 11.27 5.77
C GLY A 59 -6.07 12.33 4.85
N LEU A 60 -4.76 12.23 4.62
CA LEU A 60 -4.03 13.01 3.63
C LEU A 60 -3.18 12.06 2.80
N PHE A 61 -3.28 12.15 1.49
CA PHE A 61 -2.52 11.34 0.55
C PHE A 61 -1.50 12.18 -0.20
N ILE A 62 -0.23 11.78 -0.14
CA ILE A 62 0.90 12.41 -0.82
C ILE A 62 1.31 11.53 -1.99
N GLY A 63 1.43 12.12 -3.18
CA GLY A 63 1.80 11.37 -4.38
C GLY A 63 2.04 12.27 -5.57
N LYS A 64 2.13 11.66 -6.76
CA LYS A 64 2.32 12.39 -8.01
C LYS A 64 1.56 11.72 -9.15
N VAL A 65 0.88 12.53 -9.95
CA VAL A 65 0.10 12.10 -11.12
C VAL A 65 0.55 12.84 -12.38
N GLY A 66 0.13 12.37 -13.53
CA GLY A 66 0.34 13.06 -14.80
C GLY A 66 -0.61 14.23 -14.99
N ARG A 67 -0.23 15.17 -15.88
CA ARG A 67 -1.14 16.18 -16.42
C ARG A 67 -1.99 15.58 -17.54
N ASP A 68 -2.78 14.57 -17.19
CA ASP A 68 -3.67 13.85 -18.09
C ASP A 68 -5.04 13.62 -17.44
N SER A 69 -6.02 13.16 -18.21
CA SER A 69 -7.38 12.92 -17.73
C SER A 69 -7.47 11.90 -16.59
N HIS A 70 -6.55 10.93 -16.55
CA HIS A 70 -6.48 9.97 -15.45
C HIS A 70 -5.99 10.63 -14.16
N GLY A 71 -5.00 11.52 -14.26
CA GLY A 71 -4.50 12.29 -13.11
C GLY A 71 -5.55 13.23 -12.53
N GLU A 72 -6.24 13.97 -13.39
CA GLU A 72 -7.35 14.84 -12.98
C GLU A 72 -8.45 14.05 -12.27
N ARG A 73 -8.87 12.93 -12.89
CA ARG A 73 -9.87 12.05 -12.29
C ARG A 73 -9.41 11.47 -10.95
N TYR A 74 -8.15 11.02 -10.87
CA TYR A 74 -7.59 10.45 -9.65
C TYR A 74 -7.60 11.45 -8.49
N ILE A 75 -7.25 12.72 -8.73
CA ILE A 75 -7.33 13.79 -7.74
C ILE A 75 -8.78 13.94 -7.25
N LEU A 76 -9.73 14.10 -8.19
CA LEU A 76 -11.15 14.28 -7.86
C LEU A 76 -11.73 13.09 -7.08
N ASP A 77 -11.42 11.86 -7.48
CA ASP A 77 -11.95 10.66 -6.82
C ASP A 77 -11.31 10.46 -5.44
N THR A 78 -10.03 10.82 -5.27
CA THR A 78 -9.36 10.86 -3.96
C THR A 78 -10.07 11.84 -3.00
N GLU A 79 -10.36 13.05 -3.48
CA GLU A 79 -11.05 14.06 -2.67
C GLU A 79 -12.50 13.67 -2.35
N LYS A 80 -13.22 13.07 -3.30
CA LYS A 80 -14.57 12.54 -3.07
C LYS A 80 -14.61 11.43 -2.00
N SER A 81 -13.53 10.67 -1.84
CA SER A 81 -13.41 9.68 -0.77
C SER A 81 -13.15 10.30 0.62
N GLY A 82 -13.15 11.63 0.72
CA GLY A 82 -12.88 12.35 1.97
C GLY A 82 -11.39 12.46 2.32
N VAL A 83 -10.51 12.10 1.40
CA VAL A 83 -9.05 12.19 1.57
C VAL A 83 -8.55 13.51 1.01
N ARG A 84 -7.78 14.25 1.79
CA ARG A 84 -7.10 15.47 1.30
C ARG A 84 -5.95 15.06 0.36
N ALA A 85 -6.05 15.45 -0.90
CA ALA A 85 -5.04 15.16 -1.90
C ALA A 85 -3.89 16.19 -1.87
N ARG A 86 -2.66 15.70 -1.69
CA ARG A 86 -1.40 16.44 -1.90
C ARG A 86 -0.66 15.77 -3.06
N LEU A 87 -1.23 15.92 -4.25
CA LEU A 87 -0.77 15.28 -5.47
C LEU A 87 -0.06 16.29 -6.37
N GLY A 88 1.26 16.13 -6.50
CA GLY A 88 2.04 16.85 -7.49
C GLY A 88 1.68 16.39 -8.90
N GLN A 89 1.96 17.22 -9.91
CA GLN A 89 1.72 16.90 -11.31
C GLN A 89 2.97 17.06 -12.16
N ASN A 90 3.14 16.21 -13.16
CA ASN A 90 4.19 16.33 -14.17
C ASN A 90 3.70 15.88 -15.56
N ASP A 91 4.59 15.89 -16.56
CA ASP A 91 4.24 15.57 -17.96
C ASP A 91 4.34 14.07 -18.30
N HIS A 92 4.68 13.20 -17.31
CA HIS A 92 4.62 11.76 -17.48
C HIS A 92 3.17 11.27 -17.34
N MET A 93 2.84 10.16 -18.00
CA MET A 93 1.54 9.50 -17.86
C MET A 93 1.24 9.16 -16.39
N THR A 94 0.01 9.33 -15.97
CA THR A 94 -0.43 8.87 -14.64
C THR A 94 -0.21 7.37 -14.47
N GLY A 95 0.35 6.99 -13.32
CA GLY A 95 0.55 5.57 -12.97
C GLY A 95 -0.78 4.81 -12.93
N HIS A 96 -0.79 3.60 -13.48
CA HIS A 96 -1.98 2.75 -13.51
C HIS A 96 -1.61 1.27 -13.59
N ALA A 97 -2.53 0.41 -13.17
CA ALA A 97 -2.44 -1.03 -13.33
C ALA A 97 -3.60 -1.50 -14.22
N ILE A 98 -3.27 -2.06 -15.38
CA ILE A 98 -4.25 -2.73 -16.24
C ILE A 98 -4.48 -4.12 -15.64
N THR A 99 -5.69 -4.35 -15.13
CA THR A 99 -6.05 -5.60 -14.47
C THR A 99 -6.84 -6.48 -15.43
N PHE A 100 -6.32 -7.64 -15.69
CA PHE A 100 -6.98 -8.68 -16.50
C PHE A 100 -7.57 -9.72 -15.55
N ILE A 101 -8.84 -10.03 -15.72
CA ILE A 101 -9.55 -11.06 -14.94
C ILE A 101 -9.94 -12.17 -15.89
N THR A 102 -9.44 -13.38 -15.66
CA THR A 102 -9.80 -14.55 -16.47
C THR A 102 -11.04 -15.27 -15.89
N PRO A 103 -11.74 -16.12 -16.68
CA PRO A 103 -12.99 -16.75 -16.25
C PRO A 103 -12.89 -17.62 -14.99
N ASP A 104 -11.69 -18.07 -14.64
CA ASP A 104 -11.39 -18.80 -13.40
C ASP A 104 -11.17 -17.86 -12.18
N GLY A 105 -11.35 -16.53 -12.39
CA GLY A 105 -11.18 -15.52 -11.35
C GLY A 105 -9.74 -15.09 -11.10
N GLU A 106 -8.76 -15.63 -11.87
CA GLU A 106 -7.35 -15.28 -11.72
C GLU A 106 -7.08 -13.87 -12.23
N ARG A 107 -6.22 -13.13 -11.54
CA ARG A 107 -5.88 -11.74 -11.86
C ARG A 107 -4.45 -11.60 -12.32
N THR A 108 -4.28 -10.89 -13.43
CA THR A 108 -2.98 -10.54 -13.99
C THR A 108 -2.89 -9.02 -14.11
N PHE A 109 -1.76 -8.45 -13.73
CA PHE A 109 -1.56 -7.00 -13.73
C PHE A 109 -0.41 -6.62 -14.65
N ALA A 110 -0.68 -5.66 -15.53
CA ALA A 110 0.36 -4.91 -16.24
C ALA A 110 0.41 -3.49 -15.64
N THR A 111 1.45 -3.21 -14.86
CA THR A 111 1.55 -2.01 -14.03
C THR A 111 2.58 -1.05 -14.59
N HIS A 112 2.12 0.15 -14.92
CA HIS A 112 2.94 1.30 -15.27
C HIS A 112 2.92 2.30 -14.11
N LEU A 113 4.08 2.54 -13.50
CA LEU A 113 4.18 3.42 -12.33
C LEU A 113 4.15 4.92 -12.68
N GLY A 114 4.51 5.27 -13.92
CA GLY A 114 4.34 6.59 -14.49
C GLY A 114 4.85 7.75 -13.65
N ALA A 115 4.04 8.79 -13.58
CA ALA A 115 4.33 10.01 -12.83
C ALA A 115 4.70 9.78 -11.37
N ALA A 116 4.16 8.73 -10.73
CA ALA A 116 4.44 8.42 -9.33
C ALA A 116 5.93 8.17 -9.06
N GLN A 117 6.68 7.62 -10.03
CA GLN A 117 8.12 7.42 -9.90
C GLN A 117 8.93 8.73 -9.87
N LYS A 118 8.30 9.85 -10.18
CA LYS A 118 8.92 11.19 -10.21
C LYS A 118 8.59 12.00 -8.95
N LEU A 119 8.05 11.36 -7.92
CA LEU A 119 7.90 11.99 -6.61
C LEU A 119 9.28 12.47 -6.13
N SER A 120 9.33 13.67 -5.60
CA SER A 120 10.55 14.33 -5.16
C SER A 120 10.37 14.94 -3.77
N ARG A 121 11.45 15.39 -3.15
CA ARG A 121 11.37 16.07 -1.84
C ARG A 121 10.51 17.34 -1.87
N ASP A 122 10.45 18.01 -3.00
CA ASP A 122 9.65 19.23 -3.18
C ASP A 122 8.14 18.94 -3.14
N ASP A 123 7.75 17.70 -3.41
CA ASP A 123 6.34 17.25 -3.33
C ASP A 123 5.93 16.89 -1.89
N ILE A 124 6.87 16.90 -0.93
CA ILE A 124 6.61 16.47 0.45
C ILE A 124 6.15 17.66 1.30
N PRO A 125 4.89 17.69 1.72
CA PRO A 125 4.33 18.77 2.53
C PRO A 125 4.78 18.61 4.00
N ALA A 126 5.96 19.11 4.33
CA ALA A 126 6.61 18.93 5.62
C ALA A 126 5.70 19.35 6.81
N ASP A 127 4.96 20.44 6.67
CA ASP A 127 4.07 20.93 7.73
C ASP A 127 2.84 20.03 7.92
N ASP A 128 2.29 19.46 6.85
CA ASP A 128 1.20 18.48 6.95
C ASP A 128 1.70 17.21 7.66
N ILE A 129 2.93 16.75 7.39
CA ILE A 129 3.53 15.61 8.09
C ILE A 129 3.71 15.94 9.59
N ARG A 130 4.32 17.08 9.93
CA ARG A 130 4.55 17.49 11.34
C ARG A 130 3.26 17.57 12.14
N ASN A 131 2.14 17.91 11.49
CA ASN A 131 0.83 18.03 12.12
C ASN A 131 0.00 16.73 12.07
N SER A 132 0.58 15.63 11.58
CA SER A 132 -0.06 14.32 11.54
C SER A 132 0.19 13.53 12.83
N ARG A 133 -0.59 12.50 13.06
CA ARG A 133 -0.36 11.52 14.14
C ARG A 133 0.49 10.35 13.68
N ILE A 134 0.27 9.92 12.45
CA ILE A 134 0.92 8.76 11.84
C ILE A 134 1.20 9.09 10.37
N ILE A 135 2.39 8.77 9.88
CA ILE A 135 2.69 8.64 8.45
C ILE A 135 2.70 7.15 8.12
N HIS A 136 2.03 6.76 7.03
CA HIS A 136 2.02 5.39 6.52
C HIS A 136 2.73 5.33 5.18
N ILE A 137 3.62 4.37 4.99
CA ILE A 137 4.46 4.22 3.80
C ILE A 137 4.38 2.77 3.32
N GLU A 138 4.13 2.60 2.02
CA GLU A 138 4.16 1.30 1.36
C GLU A 138 5.58 0.88 1.00
N GLY A 139 5.88 -0.38 1.21
CA GLY A 139 7.20 -0.97 0.99
C GLY A 139 7.73 -0.81 -0.43
N TYR A 140 6.85 -0.80 -1.43
CA TYR A 140 7.21 -0.59 -2.83
C TYR A 140 8.05 0.68 -3.08
N LEU A 141 7.88 1.70 -2.27
CA LEU A 141 8.60 2.97 -2.39
C LEU A 141 10.09 2.87 -1.98
N PHE A 142 10.49 1.80 -1.28
CA PHE A 142 11.88 1.63 -0.85
C PHE A 142 12.77 0.94 -1.89
N GLU A 143 12.23 0.33 -2.95
CA GLU A 143 13.03 -0.36 -3.96
C GLU A 143 13.75 0.60 -4.90
N PRO A 144 13.09 1.60 -5.55
CA PRO A 144 13.80 2.60 -6.35
C PRO A 144 14.57 3.58 -5.43
N SER A 145 15.86 3.73 -5.67
CA SER A 145 16.73 4.57 -4.82
C SER A 145 16.22 6.01 -4.67
N GLY A 146 15.73 6.63 -5.76
CA GLY A 146 15.20 8.00 -5.72
C GLY A 146 13.95 8.13 -4.86
N LEU A 147 13.02 7.17 -4.93
CA LEU A 147 11.83 7.16 -4.07
C LEU A 147 12.18 6.83 -2.62
N ARG A 148 13.14 5.94 -2.41
CA ARG A 148 13.68 5.65 -1.07
C ARG A 148 14.19 6.92 -0.38
N ASP A 149 14.95 7.75 -1.09
CA ASP A 149 15.47 9.02 -0.56
C ASP A 149 14.34 9.98 -0.17
N VAL A 150 13.26 10.00 -0.94
CA VAL A 150 12.06 10.79 -0.62
C VAL A 150 11.34 10.24 0.61
N CYS A 151 11.18 8.92 0.71
CA CYS A 151 10.60 8.27 1.89
C CYS A 151 11.43 8.54 3.14
N MET A 152 12.76 8.42 3.06
CA MET A 152 13.63 8.71 4.19
C MET A 152 13.53 10.16 4.63
N TYR A 153 13.45 11.11 3.69
CA TYR A 153 13.21 12.52 4.00
C TYR A 153 11.88 12.74 4.74
N ALA A 154 10.79 12.11 4.28
CA ALA A 154 9.49 12.18 4.95
C ALA A 154 9.52 11.55 6.36
N ILE A 155 10.22 10.42 6.52
CA ILE A 155 10.43 9.74 7.80
C ILE A 155 11.20 10.63 8.78
N GLU A 156 12.26 11.30 8.33
CA GLU A 156 13.04 12.21 9.17
C GLU A 156 12.21 13.39 9.68
N ILE A 157 11.35 13.97 8.82
CA ILE A 157 10.39 15.00 9.22
C ILE A 157 9.44 14.45 10.28
N ALA A 158 8.86 13.28 10.04
CA ALA A 158 7.93 12.63 10.97
C ALA A 158 8.58 12.36 12.34
N LYS A 159 9.76 11.74 12.36
CA LYS A 159 10.47 11.41 13.60
C LYS A 159 10.89 12.67 14.37
N SER A 160 11.33 13.72 13.68
CA SER A 160 11.70 15.00 14.31
C SER A 160 10.52 15.70 15.00
N ALA A 161 9.29 15.42 14.55
CA ALA A 161 8.05 15.96 15.09
C ALA A 161 7.31 15.00 16.06
N GLY A 162 7.88 13.82 16.34
CA GLY A 162 7.22 12.82 17.19
C GLY A 162 6.04 12.10 16.51
N VAL A 163 5.92 12.22 15.19
CA VAL A 163 4.91 11.51 14.38
C VAL A 163 5.31 10.05 14.23
N LYS A 164 4.37 9.15 14.42
CA LYS A 164 4.63 7.71 14.29
C LYS A 164 4.81 7.31 12.82
N VAL A 165 5.74 6.41 12.59
CA VAL A 165 6.02 5.84 11.26
C VAL A 165 5.44 4.44 11.18
N SER A 166 4.53 4.24 10.24
CA SER A 166 3.90 2.96 9.90
C SER A 166 4.38 2.51 8.53
N ILE A 167 4.74 1.24 8.40
CA ILE A 167 5.22 0.64 7.14
C ILE A 167 4.48 -0.67 6.88
N ASP A 168 3.90 -0.83 5.69
CA ASP A 168 3.52 -2.14 5.17
C ASP A 168 4.65 -2.65 4.27
N LEU A 169 5.11 -3.90 4.46
CA LEU A 169 6.22 -4.44 3.66
C LEU A 169 5.82 -4.88 2.26
N SER A 170 4.51 -4.94 1.98
CA SER A 170 3.83 -4.94 0.68
C SER A 170 3.96 -6.22 -0.16
N ASP A 171 5.13 -6.87 -0.27
CA ASP A 171 5.33 -7.99 -1.20
C ASP A 171 6.50 -8.89 -0.80
N PRO A 172 6.35 -10.25 -0.78
CA PRO A 172 7.41 -11.16 -0.39
C PRO A 172 8.65 -11.13 -1.30
N GLY A 173 8.44 -10.93 -2.60
CA GLY A 173 9.53 -10.84 -3.58
C GLY A 173 10.32 -9.54 -3.41
N LEU A 174 9.62 -8.43 -3.17
CA LEU A 174 10.23 -7.15 -2.82
C LEU A 174 11.08 -7.28 -1.54
N ILE A 175 10.52 -7.89 -0.49
CA ILE A 175 11.24 -8.12 0.77
C ILE A 175 12.54 -8.87 0.52
N THR A 176 12.50 -9.92 -0.29
CA THR A 176 13.69 -10.71 -0.63
C THR A 176 14.74 -9.86 -1.36
N ARG A 177 14.34 -9.01 -2.32
CA ARG A 177 15.26 -8.18 -3.10
C ARG A 177 15.94 -7.08 -2.29
N ILE A 178 15.21 -6.47 -1.35
CA ILE A 178 15.73 -5.32 -0.56
C ILE A 178 15.71 -5.58 0.96
N HIS A 179 15.88 -6.83 1.36
CA HIS A 179 15.82 -7.27 2.77
C HIS A 179 16.70 -6.42 3.71
N GLY A 180 17.92 -6.10 3.30
CA GLY A 180 18.82 -5.26 4.10
C GLY A 180 18.29 -3.85 4.34
N VAL A 181 17.63 -3.26 3.32
CA VAL A 181 16.99 -1.94 3.44
C VAL A 181 15.83 -2.00 4.43
N PHE A 182 14.93 -2.98 4.29
CA PHE A 182 13.82 -3.13 5.22
C PHE A 182 14.28 -3.38 6.65
N SER A 183 15.29 -4.24 6.84
CA SER A 183 15.84 -4.51 8.18
C SER A 183 16.36 -3.24 8.85
N GLU A 184 17.04 -2.39 8.09
CA GLU A 184 17.56 -1.12 8.61
C GLU A 184 16.42 -0.13 8.90
N VAL A 185 15.51 0.08 7.95
CA VAL A 185 14.43 1.07 8.07
C VAL A 185 13.46 0.68 9.18
N VAL A 186 13.06 -0.59 9.25
CA VAL A 186 12.16 -1.09 10.30
C VAL A 186 12.79 -0.89 11.68
N LYS A 187 14.03 -1.32 11.84
CA LYS A 187 14.70 -1.24 13.15
C LYS A 187 14.95 0.19 13.64
N LYS A 188 15.25 1.11 12.72
CA LYS A 188 15.63 2.48 13.10
C LYS A 188 14.45 3.44 13.19
N TYR A 189 13.42 3.23 12.37
CA TYR A 189 12.43 4.27 12.14
C TYR A 189 10.98 3.83 12.33
N ALA A 190 10.64 2.56 12.05
CA ALA A 190 9.25 2.13 12.11
C ALA A 190 8.76 2.01 13.57
N ASP A 191 7.59 2.58 13.83
CA ASP A 191 6.84 2.38 15.06
C ASP A 191 5.81 1.26 14.90
N ILE A 192 5.27 1.07 13.67
CA ILE A 192 4.24 0.10 13.33
C ILE A 192 4.65 -0.60 12.03
N VAL A 193 4.58 -1.93 12.01
CA VAL A 193 4.85 -2.73 10.80
C VAL A 193 3.69 -3.66 10.51
N PHE A 194 3.25 -3.65 9.25
CA PHE A 194 2.27 -4.57 8.70
C PHE A 194 2.94 -5.56 7.76
N VAL A 195 2.56 -6.82 7.87
CA VAL A 195 2.90 -7.91 6.95
C VAL A 195 1.73 -8.88 6.84
N ASN A 196 1.65 -9.63 5.73
CA ASN A 196 0.90 -10.87 5.67
C ASN A 196 1.80 -12.06 6.02
N GLU A 197 1.29 -13.30 5.97
CA GLU A 197 2.06 -14.50 6.36
C GLU A 197 3.28 -14.75 5.47
N ASP A 198 3.14 -14.57 4.14
CA ASP A 198 4.24 -14.78 3.20
C ASP A 198 5.30 -13.69 3.31
N GLU A 199 4.87 -12.45 3.54
CA GLU A 199 5.75 -11.33 3.85
C GLU A 199 6.50 -11.54 5.17
N ALA A 200 5.78 -11.98 6.22
CA ALA A 200 6.36 -12.28 7.52
C ALA A 200 7.44 -13.37 7.42
N ARG A 201 7.15 -14.43 6.66
CA ARG A 201 8.10 -15.52 6.38
C ARG A 201 9.30 -15.01 5.60
N SER A 202 9.09 -14.22 4.55
CA SER A 202 10.17 -13.66 3.73
C SER A 202 11.06 -12.70 4.51
N PHE A 203 10.49 -11.93 5.44
CA PHE A 203 11.22 -10.96 6.23
C PHE A 203 11.98 -11.58 7.40
N THR A 204 11.38 -12.57 8.08
CA THR A 204 11.93 -13.08 9.35
C THR A 204 12.48 -14.51 9.26
N GLY A 205 12.14 -15.26 8.20
CA GLY A 205 12.38 -16.70 8.12
C GLY A 205 11.53 -17.53 9.10
N LYS A 206 10.51 -16.91 9.73
CA LYS A 206 9.69 -17.51 10.77
C LYS A 206 8.21 -17.46 10.41
N GLU A 207 7.41 -18.24 11.13
CA GLU A 207 5.95 -18.32 10.93
C GLU A 207 5.20 -17.62 12.06
N GLN A 208 4.06 -17.05 11.71
CA GLN A 208 3.00 -16.54 12.61
C GLN A 208 3.52 -15.83 13.89
N GLU A 209 3.29 -16.41 15.08
CA GLU A 209 3.66 -15.79 16.36
C GLU A 209 5.16 -15.54 16.47
N LYS A 210 6.01 -16.44 15.95
CA LYS A 210 7.47 -16.24 16.00
C LYS A 210 7.92 -15.11 15.06
N ALA A 211 7.23 -14.93 13.93
CA ALA A 211 7.48 -13.80 13.06
C ALA A 211 6.98 -12.50 13.70
N LEU A 212 5.78 -12.52 14.30
CA LEU A 212 5.22 -11.39 15.04
C LEU A 212 6.16 -10.93 16.16
N ASP A 213 6.70 -11.87 16.93
CA ASP A 213 7.66 -11.59 18.02
C ASP A 213 8.91 -10.91 17.48
N HIS A 214 9.48 -11.46 16.41
CA HIS A 214 10.69 -10.92 15.81
C HIS A 214 10.49 -9.50 15.25
N ILE A 215 9.37 -9.24 14.57
CA ILE A 215 9.05 -7.91 14.05
C ILE A 215 8.79 -6.94 15.20
N HIS A 216 8.07 -7.37 16.24
CA HIS A 216 7.80 -6.55 17.41
C HIS A 216 9.08 -6.11 18.14
N GLU A 217 10.10 -6.97 18.22
CA GLU A 217 11.41 -6.62 18.79
C GLU A 217 12.09 -5.47 18.01
N MET A 218 11.78 -5.31 16.71
CA MET A 218 12.35 -4.27 15.86
C MET A 218 11.59 -2.94 15.91
N CYS A 219 10.25 -2.96 16.00
CA CYS A 219 9.41 -1.76 15.78
C CYS A 219 8.45 -1.42 16.95
N GLY A 220 8.28 -2.30 17.93
CA GLY A 220 7.40 -2.09 19.08
C GLY A 220 5.90 -2.29 18.83
N PHE A 221 5.42 -2.25 17.59
CA PHE A 221 4.04 -2.60 17.19
C PHE A 221 4.05 -3.40 15.89
N ALA A 222 3.73 -4.67 15.97
CA ALA A 222 3.76 -5.58 14.84
C ALA A 222 2.36 -6.14 14.53
N VAL A 223 2.08 -6.31 13.24
CA VAL A 223 0.83 -6.88 12.71
C VAL A 223 1.15 -7.95 11.68
N VAL A 224 0.60 -9.15 11.87
CA VAL A 224 0.64 -10.24 10.87
C VAL A 224 -0.80 -10.54 10.43
N LYS A 225 -1.13 -10.21 9.19
CA LYS A 225 -2.43 -10.46 8.56
C LYS A 225 -2.50 -11.93 8.14
N LEU A 226 -3.54 -12.67 8.56
CA LEU A 226 -3.72 -14.11 8.35
C LEU A 226 -4.87 -14.44 7.39
N GLY A 227 -5.31 -13.47 6.59
CA GLY A 227 -6.44 -13.62 5.68
C GLY A 227 -7.72 -14.04 6.39
N GLN A 228 -8.34 -15.15 5.99
CA GLN A 228 -9.58 -15.65 6.59
C GLN A 228 -9.46 -16.08 8.07
N ARG A 229 -8.27 -16.13 8.62
CA ARG A 229 -8.02 -16.44 10.04
C ARG A 229 -7.85 -15.17 10.90
N GLY A 230 -8.04 -13.99 10.35
CA GLY A 230 -7.91 -12.74 11.07
C GLY A 230 -6.49 -12.18 11.06
N SER A 231 -6.02 -11.74 12.21
CA SER A 231 -4.68 -11.20 12.35
C SER A 231 -4.11 -11.39 13.75
N LEU A 232 -2.79 -11.30 13.84
CA LEU A 232 -2.05 -11.23 15.09
C LEU A 232 -1.52 -9.80 15.25
N VAL A 233 -1.73 -9.22 16.42
CA VAL A 233 -1.24 -7.87 16.74
C VAL A 233 -0.43 -7.96 18.03
N LYS A 234 0.78 -7.40 18.03
CA LYS A 234 1.61 -7.35 19.23
C LYS A 234 2.09 -5.92 19.52
N SER A 235 1.91 -5.50 20.75
CA SER A 235 2.36 -4.20 21.24
C SER A 235 2.70 -4.28 22.72
N ARG A 236 3.77 -3.59 23.15
CA ARG A 236 4.23 -3.57 24.53
C ARG A 236 4.37 -4.96 25.15
N GLY A 237 4.81 -5.94 24.35
CA GLY A 237 4.98 -7.32 24.78
C GLY A 237 3.71 -8.17 24.87
N VAL A 238 2.52 -7.58 24.64
CA VAL A 238 1.24 -8.30 24.68
C VAL A 238 0.78 -8.63 23.26
N SER A 239 0.46 -9.90 23.03
CA SER A 239 -0.10 -10.39 21.76
C SER A 239 -1.61 -10.52 21.84
N HIS A 240 -2.28 -10.14 20.75
CA HIS A 240 -3.72 -10.24 20.58
C HIS A 240 -4.03 -11.00 19.29
N VAL A 241 -4.93 -11.96 19.36
CA VAL A 241 -5.54 -12.63 18.21
C VAL A 241 -6.82 -11.89 17.86
N ILE A 242 -6.87 -11.33 16.65
CA ILE A 242 -8.03 -10.60 16.17
C ILE A 242 -8.83 -11.52 15.23
N PRO A 243 -10.05 -11.90 15.59
CA PRO A 243 -10.86 -12.75 14.74
C PRO A 243 -11.42 -11.98 13.54
N VAL A 244 -11.81 -12.70 12.48
CA VAL A 244 -12.58 -12.12 11.38
C VAL A 244 -14.06 -12.03 11.72
N TYR A 245 -14.74 -11.05 11.14
CA TYR A 245 -16.18 -11.02 11.04
C TYR A 245 -16.61 -11.70 9.73
N ARG A 246 -17.67 -12.51 9.79
CA ARG A 246 -18.20 -13.16 8.58
C ARG A 246 -18.75 -12.10 7.63
N ALA A 247 -18.33 -12.16 6.38
CA ALA A 247 -18.82 -11.31 5.31
C ALA A 247 -18.93 -12.14 4.03
N ASP A 248 -19.86 -11.77 3.17
CA ASP A 248 -19.92 -12.32 1.81
C ASP A 248 -18.83 -11.64 0.98
N VAL A 249 -17.81 -12.42 0.63
CA VAL A 249 -16.62 -11.88 -0.05
C VAL A 249 -16.94 -11.69 -1.53
N VAL A 250 -16.94 -10.44 -1.96
CA VAL A 250 -17.10 -10.06 -3.37
C VAL A 250 -15.73 -9.88 -4.03
N ASN A 251 -14.81 -9.24 -3.33
CA ASN A 251 -13.49 -8.91 -3.83
C ASN A 251 -12.50 -8.75 -2.66
N THR A 252 -11.29 -9.29 -2.80
CA THR A 252 -10.24 -9.22 -1.78
C THR A 252 -9.14 -8.20 -2.10
N ASN A 253 -9.24 -7.48 -3.24
CA ASN A 253 -8.27 -6.43 -3.55
C ASN A 253 -8.36 -5.31 -2.52
N GLY A 254 -7.20 -4.90 -2.01
CA GLY A 254 -7.13 -3.84 -1.02
C GLY A 254 -7.62 -4.23 0.38
N ALA A 255 -7.96 -5.52 0.64
CA ALA A 255 -8.38 -5.94 1.97
C ALA A 255 -7.30 -5.68 3.03
N GLY A 256 -6.02 -5.92 2.68
CA GLY A 256 -4.89 -5.59 3.55
C GLY A 256 -4.76 -4.09 3.81
N ASP A 257 -4.99 -3.28 2.77
CA ASP A 257 -4.92 -1.81 2.84
C ASP A 257 -6.05 -1.28 3.74
N MET A 258 -7.27 -1.78 3.55
CA MET A 258 -8.44 -1.40 4.36
C MET A 258 -8.27 -1.81 5.82
N TYR A 259 -7.72 -3.01 6.07
CA TYR A 259 -7.35 -3.45 7.40
C TYR A 259 -6.33 -2.49 8.05
N ALA A 260 -5.28 -2.12 7.32
CA ALA A 260 -4.31 -1.14 7.82
C ALA A 260 -4.98 0.21 8.11
N GLY A 261 -5.88 0.68 7.24
CA GLY A 261 -6.65 1.90 7.43
C GLY A 261 -7.47 1.89 8.72
N GLY A 262 -8.24 0.83 8.97
CA GLY A 262 -9.05 0.66 10.17
C GLY A 262 -8.21 0.62 11.45
N LEU A 263 -7.12 -0.16 11.45
CA LEU A 263 -6.21 -0.26 12.59
C LEU A 263 -5.52 1.08 12.89
N LEU A 264 -5.00 1.76 11.88
CA LEU A 264 -4.34 3.06 12.03
C LEU A 264 -5.33 4.13 12.52
N TYR A 265 -6.57 4.09 12.05
CA TYR A 265 -7.64 4.97 12.56
C TYR A 265 -7.88 4.73 14.05
N GLY A 266 -8.08 3.47 14.48
CA GLY A 266 -8.26 3.12 15.88
C GLY A 266 -7.10 3.60 16.75
N LEU A 267 -5.86 3.34 16.33
CA LEU A 267 -4.66 3.83 17.02
C LEU A 267 -4.61 5.36 17.09
N SER A 268 -5.05 6.05 16.04
CA SER A 268 -5.11 7.51 16.01
C SER A 268 -6.10 8.08 17.03
N LEU A 269 -7.12 7.33 17.40
CA LEU A 269 -8.07 7.69 18.46
C LEU A 269 -7.58 7.32 19.87
N GLY A 270 -6.45 6.60 19.98
CA GLY A 270 -5.93 6.11 21.25
C GLY A 270 -6.60 4.82 21.74
N LEU A 271 -7.30 4.10 20.86
CA LEU A 271 -7.86 2.78 21.18
C LEU A 271 -6.72 1.78 21.48
N SER A 272 -7.03 0.74 22.27
CA SER A 272 -6.09 -0.34 22.52
C SER A 272 -5.72 -1.09 21.22
N PRO A 273 -4.59 -1.82 21.19
CA PRO A 273 -4.23 -2.66 20.04
C PRO A 273 -5.33 -3.64 19.64
N GLU A 274 -5.98 -4.27 20.62
CA GLU A 274 -7.10 -5.19 20.38
C GLU A 274 -8.32 -4.47 19.80
N GLN A 275 -8.72 -3.34 20.38
CA GLN A 275 -9.86 -2.55 19.88
C GLN A 275 -9.60 -2.04 18.46
N SER A 276 -8.39 -1.56 18.19
CA SER A 276 -7.99 -1.09 16.86
C SER A 276 -8.01 -2.23 15.83
N GLY A 277 -7.54 -3.43 16.21
CA GLY A 277 -7.59 -4.60 15.35
C GLY A 277 -9.03 -5.11 15.10
N ARG A 278 -9.93 -5.02 16.10
CA ARG A 278 -11.34 -5.40 15.92
C ARG A 278 -12.12 -4.40 15.05
N LEU A 279 -11.69 -3.13 15.02
CA LEU A 279 -12.25 -2.12 14.13
C LEU A 279 -11.81 -2.33 12.68
N ALA A 280 -10.63 -2.89 12.48
CA ALA A 280 -10.01 -3.15 11.18
C ALA A 280 -10.59 -4.37 10.46
#